data_cd1fe6b0596ab85c3e46831146b9b4dc
#
_entry.id   cd1fe6b0596ab85c3e46831146b9b4dc
#
_cell.length_a   1.000
_cell.length_b   1.000
_cell.length_c   1.000
_cell.angle_alpha   90.00
_cell.angle_beta   90.00
_cell.angle_gamma   90.00
#
_symmetry.space_group_name_H-M   'P 1'
#
loop_
_entity.id
_entity.type
_entity.pdbx_description
1 polymer ?
#
loop_
_entity_poly.entity_id
_entity_poly.type
_entity_poly.pdbx_seq_one_letter_code
_entity_poly.pdbx_strand_id
1 'polypeptide(L)'
;MAKALACPVPAKRKKPPPRESVLEPVKGFIDAMLRSDLGAPTKQKHTIDRIRERLAAEHDFELAAYSTVRDYVRKRRPELVLEAKEGRRHLDGTVPQSKNPGEEAEVDFADVWLDLAGQRRKCVLFTLRMSYSGKAVHRVFATASQEAFFEGHVEAFESLGGVPSVHIRYDNLKPAVKQVLFGRSRTESARWAAFRSWYGFSAFYCTPGEEGAHEKGGVEHEGGRFRRKHLVPPPEVETLAARRARRDRRHPIPRRPPRGVRSHPR
;
A
#
# COMPACT_ATOMS: atom_id res chain seq x y z
N MET A 1 44.98 -36.37 -25.25
CA MET A 1 43.90 -36.00 -26.19
C MET A 1 42.55 -36.70 -25.94
N ALA A 2 42.45 -37.83 -25.26
CA ALA A 2 41.20 -38.58 -25.07
C ALA A 2 40.13 -37.91 -24.14
N LYS A 3 40.51 -37.04 -23.21
CA LYS A 3 39.55 -36.33 -22.29
C LYS A 3 38.77 -35.16 -22.94
N ALA A 4 39.26 -34.63 -24.06
CA ALA A 4 38.59 -33.51 -24.72
C ALA A 4 37.42 -33.93 -25.61
N LEU A 5 37.37 -35.21 -26.00
CA LEU A 5 36.31 -35.76 -26.85
C LEU A 5 35.11 -36.31 -26.08
N ALA A 6 35.25 -36.50 -24.75
CA ALA A 6 34.19 -37.07 -23.92
C ALA A 6 33.26 -36.01 -23.29
N CYS A 7 33.59 -34.73 -23.34
CA CYS A 7 32.77 -33.67 -22.76
C CYS A 7 32.82 -32.40 -23.65
N PRO A 8 31.77 -32.09 -24.41
CA PRO A 8 31.72 -30.95 -25.30
C PRO A 8 31.66 -29.57 -24.56
N VAL A 9 31.45 -29.60 -23.24
CA VAL A 9 31.44 -28.38 -22.41
C VAL A 9 32.72 -28.35 -21.59
N PRO A 10 33.59 -27.33 -21.74
CA PRO A 10 34.79 -27.20 -20.93
C PRO A 10 34.43 -27.07 -19.45
N ALA A 11 35.14 -27.83 -18.60
CA ALA A 11 34.93 -27.72 -17.16
C ALA A 11 35.07 -26.28 -16.66
N LYS A 12 34.08 -25.79 -15.91
CA LYS A 12 34.14 -24.45 -15.32
C LYS A 12 35.43 -24.32 -14.49
N ARG A 13 36.26 -23.34 -14.83
CA ARG A 13 37.45 -23.02 -14.04
C ARG A 13 37.06 -22.78 -12.59
N LYS A 14 37.71 -23.47 -11.65
CA LYS A 14 37.54 -23.18 -10.22
C LYS A 14 37.91 -21.72 -9.98
N LYS A 15 36.99 -20.95 -9.40
CA LYS A 15 37.30 -19.57 -8.99
C LYS A 15 38.40 -19.61 -7.91
N PRO A 16 39.42 -18.77 -7.99
CA PRO A 16 40.40 -18.66 -6.93
C PRO A 16 39.72 -18.26 -5.63
N PRO A 17 40.24 -18.67 -4.47
CA PRO A 17 39.69 -18.25 -3.18
C PRO A 17 39.65 -16.71 -3.11
N PRO A 18 38.62 -16.14 -2.48
CA PRO A 18 38.52 -14.68 -2.32
C PRO A 18 39.76 -14.16 -1.57
N ARG A 19 40.39 -13.12 -2.09
CA ARG A 19 41.46 -12.43 -1.37
C ARG A 19 40.84 -11.67 -0.19
N GLU A 20 41.51 -11.68 0.95
CA GLU A 20 41.09 -10.87 2.10
C GLU A 20 41.02 -9.39 1.69
N SER A 21 39.95 -8.73 2.08
CA SER A 21 39.73 -7.32 1.79
C SER A 21 40.62 -6.45 2.67
N VAL A 22 41.23 -5.43 2.09
CA VAL A 22 41.96 -4.39 2.85
C VAL A 22 41.09 -3.76 3.93
N LEU A 23 39.75 -3.75 3.73
CA LEU A 23 38.78 -3.18 4.67
C LEU A 23 38.45 -4.13 5.85
N GLU A 24 38.96 -5.36 5.89
CA GLU A 24 38.59 -6.33 6.92
C GLU A 24 38.64 -5.75 8.34
N PRO A 25 39.70 -5.06 8.78
CA PRO A 25 39.80 -4.50 10.14
C PRO A 25 38.76 -3.43 10.45
N VAL A 26 38.26 -2.72 9.44
CA VAL A 26 37.39 -1.54 9.60
C VAL A 26 35.97 -1.73 9.13
N LYS A 27 35.61 -2.91 8.62
CA LYS A 27 34.24 -3.21 8.16
C LYS A 27 33.20 -2.96 9.25
N GLY A 28 33.47 -3.35 10.48
CA GLY A 28 32.56 -3.14 11.61
C GLY A 28 32.24 -1.68 11.86
N PHE A 29 33.22 -0.78 11.71
CA PHE A 29 33.03 0.65 11.87
C PHE A 29 32.22 1.25 10.72
N ILE A 30 32.52 0.83 9.48
CA ILE A 30 31.71 1.24 8.30
C ILE A 30 30.27 0.80 8.48
N ASP A 31 30.03 -0.43 8.90
CA ASP A 31 28.69 -0.96 9.15
C ASP A 31 27.96 -0.18 10.26
N ALA A 32 28.65 0.21 11.32
CA ALA A 32 28.07 1.05 12.39
C ALA A 32 27.64 2.42 11.87
N MET A 33 28.48 3.09 11.03
CA MET A 33 28.11 4.33 10.39
C MET A 33 26.90 4.17 9.46
N LEU A 34 26.86 3.11 8.65
CA LEU A 34 25.75 2.84 7.75
C LEU A 34 24.44 2.50 8.49
N ARG A 35 24.53 1.83 9.66
CA ARG A 35 23.36 1.59 10.53
C ARG A 35 22.83 2.89 11.13
N SER A 36 23.72 3.80 11.56
CA SER A 36 23.29 5.12 12.05
C SER A 36 22.59 5.94 10.95
N ASP A 37 23.00 5.76 9.68
CA ASP A 37 22.36 6.40 8.53
C ASP A 37 20.92 5.95 8.29
N LEU A 38 20.47 4.81 8.81
CA LEU A 38 19.11 4.31 8.61
C LEU A 38 18.07 5.22 9.25
N GLY A 39 18.39 5.83 10.39
CA GLY A 39 17.54 6.79 11.09
C GLY A 39 17.80 8.26 10.72
N ALA A 40 18.85 8.54 9.94
CA ALA A 40 19.24 9.90 9.61
C ALA A 40 18.44 10.49 8.44
N PRO A 41 18.18 11.82 8.45
CA PRO A 41 17.59 12.53 7.31
C PRO A 41 18.39 12.30 6.04
N THR A 42 17.72 12.21 4.89
CA THR A 42 18.36 11.84 3.60
C THR A 42 19.58 12.69 3.25
N LYS A 43 19.56 13.98 3.61
CA LYS A 43 20.67 14.93 3.33
C LYS A 43 21.79 14.90 4.38
N GLN A 44 21.66 14.12 5.46
CA GLN A 44 22.59 14.02 6.57
C GLN A 44 23.20 12.62 6.72
N LYS A 45 23.17 11.81 5.67
CA LYS A 45 23.80 10.49 5.61
C LYS A 45 25.28 10.60 5.25
N HIS A 46 26.09 9.67 5.76
CA HIS A 46 27.51 9.64 5.46
C HIS A 46 27.77 9.49 3.96
N THR A 47 28.61 10.38 3.42
CA THR A 47 29.20 10.25 2.06
C THR A 47 30.41 9.32 2.14
N ILE A 48 30.89 8.85 0.99
CA ILE A 48 32.09 7.98 0.94
C ILE A 48 33.32 8.72 1.48
N ASP A 49 33.49 10.00 1.14
CA ASP A 49 34.58 10.81 1.65
C ASP A 49 34.49 10.99 3.15
N ARG A 50 33.29 11.26 3.68
CA ARG A 50 33.11 11.38 5.13
C ARG A 50 33.40 10.08 5.88
N ILE A 51 33.06 8.93 5.32
CA ILE A 51 33.43 7.62 5.88
C ILE A 51 34.96 7.49 5.92
N ARG A 52 35.67 7.83 4.82
CA ARG A 52 37.13 7.75 4.77
C ARG A 52 37.81 8.70 5.77
N GLU A 53 37.34 9.93 5.87
CA GLU A 53 37.84 10.91 6.85
C GLU A 53 37.70 10.38 8.29
N ARG A 54 36.55 9.77 8.61
CA ARG A 54 36.32 9.20 9.94
C ARG A 54 37.19 7.98 10.21
N LEU A 55 37.40 7.13 9.20
CA LEU A 55 38.30 5.99 9.33
C LEU A 55 39.74 6.44 9.58
N ALA A 56 40.21 7.49 8.92
CA ALA A 56 41.53 8.08 9.16
C ALA A 56 41.61 8.72 10.56
N ALA A 57 40.62 9.52 10.96
CA ALA A 57 40.64 10.28 12.18
C ALA A 57 40.40 9.41 13.46
N GLU A 58 39.52 8.42 13.35
CA GLU A 58 39.07 7.63 14.53
C GLU A 58 39.79 6.28 14.67
N HIS A 59 40.35 5.76 13.55
CA HIS A 59 40.94 4.43 13.48
C HIS A 59 42.34 4.37 12.87
N ASP A 60 42.93 5.52 12.55
CA ASP A 60 44.26 5.64 11.93
C ASP A 60 44.37 4.79 10.63
N PHE A 61 43.25 4.72 9.85
CA PHE A 61 43.13 3.87 8.70
C PHE A 61 43.02 4.66 7.40
N GLU A 62 44.15 4.90 6.77
CA GLU A 62 44.27 5.65 5.50
C GLU A 62 44.43 4.76 4.25
N LEU A 63 44.61 3.46 4.43
CA LEU A 63 45.02 2.53 3.38
C LEU A 63 43.96 2.25 2.32
N ALA A 64 42.72 2.64 2.52
CA ALA A 64 41.65 2.32 1.61
C ALA A 64 41.46 3.36 0.50
N ALA A 65 41.59 2.92 -0.73
CA ALA A 65 41.21 3.74 -1.88
C ALA A 65 39.72 4.06 -1.86
N TYR A 66 39.36 5.24 -2.39
CA TYR A 66 37.93 5.66 -2.51
C TYR A 66 37.06 4.59 -3.18
N SER A 67 37.56 3.99 -4.28
CA SER A 67 36.80 2.94 -4.99
C SER A 67 36.51 1.72 -4.11
N THR A 68 37.47 1.32 -3.27
CA THR A 68 37.29 0.15 -2.39
C THR A 68 36.21 0.40 -1.33
N VAL A 69 36.20 1.58 -0.70
CA VAL A 69 35.18 1.97 0.27
C VAL A 69 33.82 2.12 -0.42
N ARG A 70 33.79 2.78 -1.59
CA ARG A 70 32.56 2.96 -2.38
C ARG A 70 31.92 1.62 -2.74
N ASP A 71 32.69 0.68 -3.24
CA ASP A 71 32.18 -0.62 -3.70
C ASP A 71 31.69 -1.47 -2.51
N TYR A 72 32.36 -1.40 -1.38
CA TYR A 72 31.88 -2.01 -0.14
C TYR A 72 30.55 -1.39 0.32
N VAL A 73 30.49 -0.07 0.46
CA VAL A 73 29.28 0.65 0.88
C VAL A 73 28.11 0.41 -0.07
N ARG A 74 28.36 0.41 -1.39
CA ARG A 74 27.35 0.13 -2.41
C ARG A 74 26.72 -1.25 -2.25
N LYS A 75 27.51 -2.24 -1.88
CA LYS A 75 27.03 -3.60 -1.64
C LYS A 75 26.35 -3.72 -0.27
N ARG A 76 26.98 -3.17 0.79
CA ARG A 76 26.56 -3.39 2.17
C ARG A 76 25.33 -2.58 2.59
N ARG A 77 25.17 -1.34 2.06
CA ARG A 77 24.02 -0.48 2.41
C ARG A 77 22.66 -1.11 2.13
N PRO A 78 22.39 -1.74 0.96
CA PRO A 78 21.14 -2.45 0.73
C PRO A 78 20.93 -3.64 1.68
N GLU A 79 21.98 -4.38 2.01
CA GLU A 79 21.92 -5.51 2.94
C GLU A 79 21.48 -5.06 4.33
N LEU A 80 22.08 -3.98 4.87
CA LEU A 80 21.72 -3.41 6.16
C LEU A 80 20.27 -2.86 6.17
N VAL A 81 19.81 -2.29 5.06
CA VAL A 81 18.41 -1.87 4.93
C VAL A 81 17.47 -3.08 4.98
N LEU A 82 17.84 -4.20 4.35
CA LEU A 82 17.07 -5.43 4.41
C LEU A 82 17.10 -6.03 5.82
N GLU A 83 18.29 -6.13 6.45
CA GLU A 83 18.44 -6.59 7.83
C GLU A 83 17.56 -5.77 8.80
N ALA A 84 17.55 -4.44 8.65
CA ALA A 84 16.71 -3.56 9.48
C ALA A 84 15.21 -3.73 9.21
N LYS A 85 14.83 -4.02 7.98
CA LYS A 85 13.43 -4.32 7.62
C LYS A 85 12.99 -5.69 8.11
N GLU A 86 13.87 -6.67 8.04
CA GLU A 86 13.61 -8.02 8.54
C GLU A 86 13.54 -8.04 10.06
N GLY A 87 14.42 -7.33 10.76
CA GLY A 87 14.35 -7.14 12.20
C GLY A 87 13.07 -6.44 12.66
N ARG A 88 12.59 -5.45 11.92
CA ARG A 88 11.28 -4.81 12.15
C ARG A 88 10.10 -5.73 11.85
N ARG A 89 10.21 -6.59 10.83
CA ARG A 89 9.17 -7.61 10.53
C ARG A 89 9.01 -8.63 11.66
N HIS A 90 10.06 -8.91 12.41
CA HIS A 90 10.00 -9.79 13.59
C HIS A 90 9.40 -9.09 14.82
N LEU A 91 9.52 -7.76 14.92
CA LEU A 91 8.90 -6.97 16.00
C LEU A 91 7.47 -6.56 15.65
N ASP A 92 7.20 -6.24 14.40
CA ASP A 92 5.85 -6.15 13.84
C ASP A 92 5.39 -7.59 13.54
N GLY A 93 4.97 -8.30 14.55
CA GLY A 93 4.28 -9.56 14.37
C GLY A 93 3.18 -9.32 13.37
N THR A 94 3.39 -9.72 12.13
CA THR A 94 2.33 -9.78 11.12
C THR A 94 1.37 -10.82 11.66
N VAL A 95 0.40 -10.41 12.46
CA VAL A 95 -0.73 -11.26 12.79
C VAL A 95 -1.32 -11.60 11.43
N PRO A 96 -1.26 -12.87 10.99
CA PRO A 96 -1.91 -13.27 9.76
C PRO A 96 -3.36 -12.87 9.91
N GLN A 97 -3.81 -11.84 9.20
CA GLN A 97 -5.20 -11.47 9.18
C GLN A 97 -5.90 -12.59 8.41
N SER A 98 -6.45 -13.56 9.14
CA SER A 98 -7.36 -14.55 8.55
C SER A 98 -8.60 -13.79 8.12
N LYS A 99 -8.62 -13.40 6.85
CA LYS A 99 -9.78 -12.73 6.25
C LYS A 99 -10.76 -13.82 5.85
N ASN A 100 -11.95 -13.77 6.38
CA ASN A 100 -13.01 -14.71 5.99
C ASN A 100 -13.88 -14.13 4.86
N PRO A 101 -14.50 -15.00 4.04
CA PRO A 101 -15.38 -14.55 2.97
C PRO A 101 -16.55 -13.69 3.48
N GLY A 102 -16.71 -12.50 2.93
CA GLY A 102 -17.86 -11.62 3.22
C GLY A 102 -17.79 -10.82 4.53
N GLU A 103 -16.76 -11.00 5.36
CA GLU A 103 -16.70 -10.34 6.68
C GLU A 103 -16.19 -8.90 6.60
N GLU A 104 -15.16 -8.65 5.82
CA GLU A 104 -14.45 -7.38 5.83
C GLU A 104 -14.37 -6.74 4.44
N ALA A 105 -14.46 -5.41 4.42
CA ALA A 105 -14.17 -4.58 3.26
C ALA A 105 -13.31 -3.37 3.62
N GLU A 106 -12.76 -2.72 2.61
CA GLU A 106 -11.97 -1.50 2.70
C GLU A 106 -12.58 -0.45 1.78
N VAL A 107 -12.66 0.81 2.24
CA VAL A 107 -13.20 1.92 1.44
C VAL A 107 -12.20 3.05 1.36
N ASP A 108 -12.06 3.60 0.15
CA ASP A 108 -11.21 4.75 -0.13
C ASP A 108 -11.82 5.68 -1.18
N PHE A 109 -11.43 6.97 -1.10
CA PHE A 109 -11.67 7.98 -2.14
C PHE A 109 -10.34 8.42 -2.76
N ALA A 110 -10.26 8.35 -4.08
CA ALA A 110 -9.11 8.81 -4.85
C ALA A 110 -9.49 9.88 -5.86
N ASP A 111 -8.64 10.87 -6.06
CA ASP A 111 -8.82 11.88 -7.10
C ASP A 111 -8.67 11.26 -8.50
N VAL A 112 -9.58 11.63 -9.40
CA VAL A 112 -9.57 11.24 -10.81
C VAL A 112 -9.97 12.40 -11.71
N TRP A 113 -9.54 12.35 -12.97
CA TRP A 113 -9.89 13.34 -13.97
C TRP A 113 -10.77 12.72 -15.06
N LEU A 114 -11.81 13.43 -15.44
CA LEU A 114 -12.69 13.07 -16.53
C LEU A 114 -12.93 14.28 -17.42
N ASP A 115 -13.21 14.05 -18.69
CA ASP A 115 -13.69 15.07 -19.61
C ASP A 115 -15.22 15.00 -19.64
N LEU A 116 -15.86 15.91 -18.88
CA LEU A 116 -17.32 16.02 -18.73
C LEU A 116 -17.83 17.09 -19.68
N ALA A 117 -18.66 16.69 -20.67
CA ALA A 117 -19.20 17.58 -21.68
C ALA A 117 -18.10 18.48 -22.31
N GLY A 118 -16.97 17.89 -22.69
CA GLY A 118 -15.82 18.57 -23.29
C GLY A 118 -14.94 19.36 -22.34
N GLN A 119 -15.24 19.37 -21.03
CA GLN A 119 -14.42 20.08 -20.04
C GLN A 119 -13.73 19.11 -19.09
N ARG A 120 -12.41 19.27 -18.91
CA ARG A 120 -11.64 18.51 -17.93
C ARG A 120 -12.04 18.87 -16.52
N ARG A 121 -12.58 17.90 -15.77
CA ARG A 121 -13.05 18.08 -14.40
C ARG A 121 -12.36 17.11 -13.46
N LYS A 122 -11.98 17.62 -12.28
CA LYS A 122 -11.53 16.80 -11.16
C LYS A 122 -12.77 16.20 -10.50
N CYS A 123 -12.77 14.87 -10.39
CA CYS A 123 -13.81 14.07 -9.74
C CYS A 123 -13.18 13.19 -8.69
N VAL A 124 -13.98 12.43 -7.95
CA VAL A 124 -13.51 11.46 -6.96
C VAL A 124 -13.99 10.05 -7.31
N LEU A 125 -13.08 9.10 -7.17
CA LEU A 125 -13.33 7.67 -7.33
C LEU A 125 -13.57 7.07 -5.95
N PHE A 126 -14.80 6.69 -5.66
CA PHE A 126 -15.13 5.81 -4.54
C PHE A 126 -14.77 4.37 -4.90
N THR A 127 -14.06 3.71 -4.04
CA THR A 127 -13.70 2.28 -4.18
C THR A 127 -14.08 1.56 -2.90
N LEU A 128 -14.91 0.51 -3.00
CA LEU A 128 -15.13 -0.47 -1.94
C LEU A 128 -14.57 -1.80 -2.41
N ARG A 129 -13.66 -2.39 -1.63
CA ARG A 129 -12.98 -3.65 -1.94
C ARG A 129 -13.18 -4.65 -0.83
N MET A 130 -13.65 -5.85 -1.15
CA MET A 130 -13.73 -6.96 -0.21
C MET A 130 -12.33 -7.47 0.14
N SER A 131 -12.05 -7.59 1.43
CA SER A 131 -10.71 -7.94 1.92
C SER A 131 -10.29 -9.37 1.55
N TYR A 132 -11.21 -10.33 1.57
CA TYR A 132 -10.92 -11.73 1.22
C TYR A 132 -10.79 -11.95 -0.29
N SER A 133 -11.82 -11.63 -1.04
CA SER A 133 -11.88 -11.96 -2.47
C SER A 133 -11.17 -10.95 -3.37
N GLY A 134 -10.87 -9.76 -2.86
CA GLY A 134 -10.38 -8.65 -3.67
C GLY A 134 -11.42 -8.07 -4.64
N LYS A 135 -12.67 -8.57 -4.64
CA LYS A 135 -13.74 -8.04 -5.48
C LYS A 135 -13.99 -6.58 -5.11
N ALA A 136 -13.98 -5.70 -6.09
CA ALA A 136 -14.09 -4.27 -5.87
C ALA A 136 -15.20 -3.63 -6.70
N VAL A 137 -15.86 -2.64 -6.11
CA VAL A 137 -16.84 -1.77 -6.76
C VAL A 137 -16.28 -0.36 -6.81
N HIS A 138 -16.38 0.26 -7.98
CA HIS A 138 -15.84 1.58 -8.23
C HIS A 138 -16.95 2.50 -8.73
N ARG A 139 -17.08 3.69 -8.14
CA ARG A 139 -18.02 4.72 -8.54
C ARG A 139 -17.33 6.07 -8.63
N VAL A 140 -17.72 6.88 -9.60
CA VAL A 140 -17.17 8.23 -9.75
C VAL A 140 -18.24 9.23 -9.38
N PHE A 141 -17.85 10.18 -8.52
CA PHE A 141 -18.68 11.28 -8.05
C PHE A 141 -18.01 12.62 -8.37
N ALA A 142 -18.80 13.68 -8.43
CA ALA A 142 -18.28 15.02 -8.66
C ALA A 142 -17.40 15.50 -7.49
N THR A 143 -17.79 15.14 -6.25
CA THR A 143 -17.11 15.55 -5.02
C THR A 143 -17.13 14.42 -4.00
N ALA A 144 -16.22 14.49 -3.00
CA ALA A 144 -16.22 13.59 -1.84
C ALA A 144 -17.21 14.08 -0.77
N SER A 145 -18.47 14.31 -1.15
CA SER A 145 -19.51 14.71 -0.21
C SER A 145 -20.00 13.54 0.63
N GLN A 146 -20.75 13.84 1.70
CA GLN A 146 -21.37 12.81 2.54
C GLN A 146 -22.41 12.00 1.75
N GLU A 147 -23.14 12.65 0.86
CA GLU A 147 -24.12 12.02 -0.02
C GLU A 147 -23.43 11.03 -0.98
N ALA A 148 -22.34 11.45 -1.63
CA ALA A 148 -21.54 10.58 -2.49
C ALA A 148 -20.99 9.38 -1.71
N PHE A 149 -20.62 9.58 -0.46
CA PHE A 149 -20.15 8.52 0.41
C PHE A 149 -21.24 7.49 0.70
N PHE A 150 -22.44 7.92 1.07
CA PHE A 150 -23.58 7.02 1.31
C PHE A 150 -24.01 6.31 0.02
N GLU A 151 -24.18 7.05 -1.07
CA GLU A 151 -24.58 6.50 -2.36
C GLU A 151 -23.54 5.44 -2.84
N GLY A 152 -22.25 5.73 -2.68
CA GLY A 152 -21.20 4.78 -3.02
C GLY A 152 -21.30 3.47 -2.25
N HIS A 153 -21.66 3.51 -0.97
CA HIS A 153 -21.89 2.30 -0.16
C HIS A 153 -23.13 1.54 -0.65
N VAL A 154 -24.25 2.23 -0.83
CA VAL A 154 -25.52 1.59 -1.28
C VAL A 154 -25.28 0.87 -2.60
N GLU A 155 -24.74 1.56 -3.60
CA GLU A 155 -24.43 0.96 -4.91
C GLU A 155 -23.43 -0.20 -4.80
N ALA A 156 -22.45 -0.10 -3.88
CA ALA A 156 -21.50 -1.18 -3.66
C ALA A 156 -22.17 -2.41 -3.03
N PHE A 157 -23.01 -2.22 -2.03
CA PHE A 157 -23.75 -3.32 -1.38
C PHE A 157 -24.69 -4.03 -2.35
N GLU A 158 -25.41 -3.27 -3.17
CA GLU A 158 -26.24 -3.82 -4.25
C GLU A 158 -25.39 -4.62 -5.25
N SER A 159 -24.26 -4.06 -5.69
CA SER A 159 -23.36 -4.69 -6.66
C SER A 159 -22.69 -5.95 -6.14
N LEU A 160 -22.45 -6.03 -4.83
CA LEU A 160 -21.84 -7.19 -4.16
C LEU A 160 -22.89 -8.25 -3.79
N GLY A 161 -24.16 -7.86 -3.73
CA GLY A 161 -25.28 -8.71 -3.31
C GLY A 161 -25.39 -8.84 -1.77
N GLY A 162 -24.80 -7.89 -1.02
CA GLY A 162 -24.86 -7.87 0.43
C GLY A 162 -23.91 -6.87 1.07
N VAL A 163 -23.97 -6.80 2.39
CA VAL A 163 -23.15 -5.93 3.25
C VAL A 163 -22.07 -6.77 3.92
N PRO A 164 -20.83 -6.28 4.09
CA PRO A 164 -19.82 -6.96 4.90
C PRO A 164 -20.33 -7.20 6.32
N SER A 165 -20.22 -8.46 6.80
CA SER A 165 -20.92 -8.89 8.02
C SER A 165 -20.26 -8.43 9.32
N VAL A 166 -18.99 -8.04 9.30
CA VAL A 166 -18.23 -7.65 10.50
C VAL A 166 -17.90 -6.17 10.46
N HIS A 167 -16.98 -5.74 9.61
CA HIS A 167 -16.61 -4.34 9.55
C HIS A 167 -16.13 -3.88 8.19
N ILE A 168 -16.20 -2.56 7.99
CA ILE A 168 -15.59 -1.87 6.85
C ILE A 168 -14.49 -0.95 7.37
N ARG A 169 -13.31 -1.05 6.77
CA ARG A 169 -12.14 -0.24 7.12
C ARG A 169 -12.16 1.07 6.35
N TYR A 170 -11.93 2.14 7.09
CA TYR A 170 -11.87 3.50 6.55
C TYR A 170 -10.56 4.16 6.92
N ASP A 171 -10.03 4.92 5.98
CA ASP A 171 -9.06 5.95 6.31
C ASP A 171 -9.74 7.17 6.93
N ASN A 172 -9.01 8.24 7.03
CA ASN A 172 -9.39 9.55 7.57
C ASN A 172 -10.48 10.22 6.70
N LEU A 173 -11.66 9.58 6.59
CA LEU A 173 -12.75 10.03 5.72
C LEU A 173 -13.54 11.16 6.36
N LYS A 174 -13.25 12.40 5.95
CA LYS A 174 -13.99 13.60 6.35
C LYS A 174 -15.53 13.49 6.23
N PRO A 175 -16.11 12.81 5.21
CA PRO A 175 -17.56 12.66 5.11
C PRO A 175 -18.22 11.87 6.24
N ALA A 176 -17.49 10.95 6.88
CA ALA A 176 -18.01 10.11 7.95
C ALA A 176 -17.83 10.70 9.34
N VAL A 177 -16.80 11.52 9.57
CA VAL A 177 -16.39 11.96 10.90
C VAL A 177 -16.43 13.48 11.03
N LYS A 178 -16.95 13.96 12.17
CA LYS A 178 -16.93 15.39 12.53
C LYS A 178 -15.56 15.82 13.06
N GLN A 179 -14.92 14.95 13.83
CA GLN A 179 -13.65 15.25 14.49
C GLN A 179 -12.82 13.98 14.65
N VAL A 180 -11.52 14.10 14.39
CA VAL A 180 -10.52 13.09 14.68
C VAL A 180 -10.01 13.34 16.11
N LEU A 181 -10.13 12.34 16.97
CA LEU A 181 -9.56 12.32 18.31
C LEU A 181 -8.20 11.59 18.31
N PHE A 182 -7.63 11.34 19.47
CA PHE A 182 -6.38 10.59 19.57
C PHE A 182 -6.54 9.12 19.12
N GLY A 183 -5.57 8.61 18.40
CA GLY A 183 -5.54 7.22 17.92
C GLY A 183 -6.67 6.88 16.96
N ARG A 184 -7.40 5.80 17.22
CA ARG A 184 -8.53 5.32 16.41
C ARG A 184 -9.86 5.97 16.74
N SER A 185 -9.94 6.73 17.82
CA SER A 185 -11.18 7.37 18.25
C SER A 185 -11.62 8.49 17.31
N ARG A 186 -12.89 8.52 16.94
CA ARG A 186 -13.50 9.48 16.04
C ARG A 186 -14.88 9.88 16.57
N THR A 187 -15.25 11.15 16.39
CA THR A 187 -16.63 11.59 16.59
C THR A 187 -17.36 11.47 15.25
N GLU A 188 -18.23 10.49 15.15
CA GLU A 188 -19.04 10.24 13.96
C GLU A 188 -20.19 11.24 13.81
N SER A 189 -20.63 11.50 12.57
CA SER A 189 -21.86 12.23 12.35
C SER A 189 -23.08 11.35 12.70
N ALA A 190 -24.16 11.96 13.21
CA ALA A 190 -25.38 11.21 13.54
C ALA A 190 -25.96 10.46 12.32
N ARG A 191 -25.88 11.09 11.13
CA ARG A 191 -26.33 10.45 9.88
C ARG A 191 -25.50 9.21 9.54
N TRP A 192 -24.20 9.25 9.77
CA TRP A 192 -23.31 8.10 9.54
C TRP A 192 -23.56 6.98 10.54
N ALA A 193 -23.73 7.30 11.80
CA ALA A 193 -24.07 6.32 12.82
C ALA A 193 -25.40 5.61 12.51
N ALA A 194 -26.42 6.37 12.10
CA ALA A 194 -27.71 5.83 11.68
C ALA A 194 -27.58 4.93 10.43
N PHE A 195 -26.80 5.36 9.43
CA PHE A 195 -26.56 4.57 8.22
C PHE A 195 -25.89 3.22 8.52
N ARG A 196 -24.85 3.20 9.35
CA ARG A 196 -24.17 1.96 9.75
C ARG A 196 -25.10 1.02 10.53
N SER A 197 -25.88 1.60 11.44
CA SER A 197 -26.87 0.84 12.23
C SER A 197 -27.93 0.21 11.33
N TRP A 198 -28.43 0.92 10.33
CA TRP A 198 -29.38 0.43 9.36
C TRP A 198 -28.86 -0.77 8.56
N TYR A 199 -27.62 -0.68 8.08
CA TYR A 199 -27.00 -1.75 7.29
C TYR A 199 -26.32 -2.84 8.13
N GLY A 200 -26.19 -2.66 9.45
CA GLY A 200 -25.72 -3.67 10.38
C GLY A 200 -24.22 -3.98 10.31
N PHE A 201 -23.36 -3.01 9.96
CA PHE A 201 -21.91 -3.19 9.95
C PHE A 201 -21.18 -2.23 10.89
N SER A 202 -19.99 -2.62 11.33
CA SER A 202 -19.11 -1.77 12.14
C SER A 202 -18.13 -0.99 11.27
N ALA A 203 -17.80 0.26 11.65
CA ALA A 203 -16.75 1.03 11.03
C ALA A 203 -15.44 0.83 11.80
N PHE A 204 -14.37 0.50 11.10
CA PHE A 204 -13.03 0.42 11.63
C PHE A 204 -12.18 1.55 11.04
N TYR A 205 -11.67 2.45 11.87
CA TYR A 205 -10.88 3.58 11.44
C TYR A 205 -9.39 3.27 11.62
N CYS A 206 -8.63 3.41 10.54
CA CYS A 206 -7.19 3.22 10.59
C CYS A 206 -6.52 4.34 11.39
N THR A 207 -5.39 4.01 12.03
CA THR A 207 -4.59 5.00 12.76
C THR A 207 -3.96 5.99 11.76
N PRO A 208 -4.02 7.32 12.01
CA PRO A 208 -3.35 8.29 11.16
C PRO A 208 -1.82 8.13 11.25
N GLY A 209 -1.12 8.26 10.11
CA GLY A 209 0.34 8.25 10.05
C GLY A 209 0.94 6.98 9.50
N GLU A 210 2.28 6.87 9.60
CA GLU A 210 3.05 5.74 9.02
C GLU A 210 2.69 4.38 9.65
N GLU A 211 2.28 4.36 10.91
CA GLU A 211 1.85 3.14 11.60
C GLU A 211 0.55 2.55 11.00
N GLY A 212 -0.33 3.39 10.44
CA GLY A 212 -1.57 2.96 9.79
C GLY A 212 -1.41 2.59 8.31
N ALA A 213 -0.28 2.88 7.69
CA ALA A 213 -0.06 2.64 6.26
C ALA A 213 -0.12 1.14 5.88
N HIS A 214 0.25 0.25 6.79
CA HIS A 214 0.18 -1.20 6.59
C HIS A 214 -1.25 -1.76 6.66
N GLU A 215 -2.20 -1.01 7.24
CA GLU A 215 -3.59 -1.45 7.39
C GLU A 215 -4.42 -1.28 6.11
N LYS A 216 -3.91 -0.57 5.09
CA LYS A 216 -4.66 -0.10 3.91
C LYS A 216 -4.21 -0.62 2.56
N GLY A 217 -3.13 -1.37 2.48
CA GLY A 217 -2.47 -1.69 1.21
C GLY A 217 -3.36 -2.22 0.08
N GLY A 218 -4.54 -2.72 0.37
CA GLY A 218 -5.43 -3.36 -0.58
C GLY A 218 -6.26 -2.39 -1.44
N VAL A 219 -6.98 -1.47 -0.82
CA VAL A 219 -7.93 -0.58 -1.52
C VAL A 219 -7.23 0.53 -2.30
N GLU A 220 -6.16 1.10 -1.77
CA GLU A 220 -5.36 2.12 -2.47
C GLU A 220 -4.73 1.56 -3.75
N HIS A 221 -4.16 0.36 -3.68
CA HIS A 221 -3.63 -0.33 -4.86
C HIS A 221 -4.72 -0.61 -5.89
N GLU A 222 -5.92 -1.00 -5.46
CA GLU A 222 -7.05 -1.27 -6.35
C GLU A 222 -7.55 -0.01 -7.04
N GLY A 223 -7.74 1.10 -6.31
CA GLY A 223 -8.11 2.40 -6.89
C GLY A 223 -7.07 2.88 -7.92
N GLY A 224 -5.78 2.74 -7.60
CA GLY A 224 -4.68 3.06 -8.51
C GLY A 224 -4.64 2.17 -9.74
N ARG A 225 -4.86 0.86 -9.61
CA ARG A 225 -4.94 -0.11 -10.71
C ARG A 225 -6.12 0.20 -11.62
N PHE A 226 -7.29 0.43 -11.04
CA PHE A 226 -8.50 0.79 -11.77
C PHE A 226 -8.31 2.06 -12.58
N ARG A 227 -7.76 3.11 -11.97
CA ARG A 227 -7.48 4.38 -12.64
C ARG A 227 -6.58 4.19 -13.86
N ARG A 228 -5.44 3.50 -13.70
CA ARG A 228 -4.51 3.25 -14.80
C ARG A 228 -5.12 2.42 -15.91
N LYS A 229 -5.95 1.43 -15.60
CA LYS A 229 -6.53 0.51 -16.58
C LYS A 229 -7.75 1.08 -17.31
N HIS A 230 -8.56 1.90 -16.64
CA HIS A 230 -9.87 2.29 -17.13
C HIS A 230 -10.07 3.81 -17.30
N LEU A 231 -9.17 4.63 -16.75
CA LEU A 231 -9.25 6.09 -16.77
C LEU A 231 -8.03 6.74 -17.44
N VAL A 232 -7.29 5.98 -18.24
CA VAL A 232 -6.16 6.49 -19.04
C VAL A 232 -6.39 6.10 -20.50
N PRO A 233 -6.44 7.10 -21.42
CA PRO A 233 -6.55 8.54 -21.16
C PRO A 233 -7.82 8.90 -20.38
N PRO A 234 -7.93 10.13 -19.82
CA PRO A 234 -9.17 10.57 -19.16
C PRO A 234 -10.36 10.38 -20.08
N PRO A 235 -11.37 9.60 -19.67
CA PRO A 235 -12.49 9.28 -20.54
C PRO A 235 -13.42 10.48 -20.70
N GLU A 236 -13.92 10.66 -21.92
CA GLU A 236 -14.96 11.61 -22.23
C GLU A 236 -16.34 11.05 -21.89
N VAL A 237 -17.14 11.78 -21.15
CA VAL A 237 -18.49 11.42 -20.76
C VAL A 237 -19.40 12.64 -20.75
N GLU A 238 -20.64 12.47 -21.18
CA GLU A 238 -21.62 13.56 -21.16
C GLU A 238 -22.05 13.88 -19.73
N THR A 239 -22.34 12.84 -18.94
CA THR A 239 -22.72 12.96 -17.52
C THR A 239 -22.12 11.82 -16.69
N LEU A 240 -22.00 12.02 -15.38
CA LEU A 240 -21.56 10.96 -14.45
C LEU A 240 -22.58 9.81 -14.39
N ALA A 241 -23.87 10.10 -14.54
CA ALA A 241 -24.93 9.10 -14.58
C ALA A 241 -24.84 8.21 -15.84
N ALA A 242 -24.52 8.77 -17.00
CA ALA A 242 -24.35 8.01 -18.25
C ALA A 242 -23.19 6.99 -18.15
N ARG A 243 -22.13 7.32 -17.43
CA ARG A 243 -21.02 6.38 -17.18
C ARG A 243 -21.43 5.21 -16.31
N ARG A 244 -22.26 5.43 -15.30
CA ARG A 244 -22.82 4.38 -14.44
C ARG A 244 -23.61 3.37 -15.28
N ALA A 245 -24.52 3.84 -16.14
CA ALA A 245 -25.36 3.01 -16.99
C ALA A 245 -24.57 2.16 -18.00
N ARG A 246 -23.47 2.67 -18.58
CA ARG A 246 -22.60 1.91 -19.51
C ARG A 246 -21.89 0.75 -18.83
N ARG A 247 -21.52 0.89 -17.56
CA ARG A 247 -20.80 -0.15 -16.82
C ARG A 247 -21.73 -1.26 -16.36
N ASP A 248 -22.93 -0.92 -15.90
CA ASP A 248 -23.93 -1.89 -15.47
C ASP A 248 -24.41 -2.79 -16.62
N ARG A 249 -24.45 -2.27 -17.86
CA ARG A 249 -24.74 -3.06 -19.06
C ARG A 249 -23.65 -4.07 -19.42
N ARG A 250 -22.38 -3.82 -19.08
CA ARG A 250 -21.27 -4.76 -19.37
C ARG A 250 -21.14 -5.90 -18.37
N HIS A 251 -21.73 -5.76 -17.19
CA HIS A 251 -21.79 -6.78 -16.16
C HIS A 251 -23.20 -6.79 -15.54
N PRO A 252 -24.20 -7.40 -16.22
CA PRO A 252 -25.54 -7.52 -15.66
C PRO A 252 -25.46 -8.31 -14.36
N ILE A 253 -25.83 -7.69 -13.24
CA ILE A 253 -25.91 -8.32 -11.93
C ILE A 253 -27.21 -9.11 -11.91
N PRO A 254 -27.20 -10.41 -11.57
CA PRO A 254 -28.45 -11.12 -11.32
C PRO A 254 -29.14 -10.45 -10.12
N ARG A 255 -30.32 -9.90 -10.35
CA ARG A 255 -31.18 -9.33 -9.30
C ARG A 255 -31.65 -10.47 -8.38
N ARG A 256 -30.94 -10.74 -7.32
CA ARG A 256 -31.43 -11.53 -6.20
C ARG A 256 -31.85 -10.56 -5.11
N PRO A 257 -33.08 -10.65 -4.59
CA PRO A 257 -33.51 -9.83 -3.47
C PRO A 257 -32.63 -10.13 -2.26
N PRO A 258 -32.37 -9.14 -1.38
CA PRO A 258 -31.57 -9.35 -0.17
C PRO A 258 -32.27 -10.41 0.70
N ARG A 259 -31.58 -11.51 1.00
CA ARG A 259 -32.05 -12.50 1.94
C ARG A 259 -31.92 -11.92 3.34
N GLY A 260 -33.06 -11.74 3.98
CA GLY A 260 -33.22 -11.82 5.43
C GLY A 260 -32.79 -10.60 6.23
N VAL A 261 -33.65 -9.58 6.26
CA VAL A 261 -33.85 -8.82 7.49
C VAL A 261 -34.49 -9.80 8.49
N ARG A 262 -33.70 -10.34 9.41
CA ARG A 262 -34.26 -11.06 10.55
C ARG A 262 -35.05 -10.04 11.38
N SER A 263 -36.37 -10.11 11.34
CA SER A 263 -37.24 -9.47 12.32
C SER A 263 -36.89 -10.02 13.69
N HIS A 264 -36.33 -9.19 14.58
CA HIS A 264 -36.30 -9.51 15.99
C HIS A 264 -37.73 -9.46 16.52
N PRO A 265 -38.21 -10.49 17.20
CA PRO A 265 -39.45 -10.40 17.97
C PRO A 265 -39.21 -9.43 19.14
N ARG A 266 -40.26 -8.72 19.48
CA ARG A 266 -40.37 -7.80 20.62
C ARG A 266 -40.12 -8.49 21.95
#